data_e3e97f109b67e2888ae4d9f201456e93
#
_entry.id   e3e97f109b67e2888ae4d9f201456e93
#
_cell.length_a   1.000
_cell.length_b   1.000
_cell.length_c   1.000
_cell.angle_alpha   90.00
_cell.angle_beta   90.00
_cell.angle_gamma   90.00
#
_symmetry.space_group_name_H-M   'P 1'
#
loop_
_entity.id
_entity.type
_entity.pdbx_description
1 polymer ?
#
loop_
_entity_poly.entity_id
_entity_poly.type
_entity_poly.pdbx_seq_one_letter_code
_entity_poly.pdbx_strand_id
1 'polypeptide(L)'
;EALQRKYAYELHANEIVLLAYYIASINIENAYHATQNEDVAYTPFNGICLTDTFQLGETDDTNWLYAPALQQNSERVQAQQKTPIQIIIGNPPYSVGQKSANDDAQNQSYPRLEKRIGVTYAAQSNQTNKNSLYDSYIKAFRWASDRLNKTQGGIIAFVSNGYWLDGNAMDGLRKCLEEEFSAIYVFNLRGNCRTSGELRRKEAGNVFGLGSRTPIAITILVKNPAHKGKAFINYHDIGDYLSREEKLSIIVKKRSALNPAMNWQQLHPNEHGDWLNQRNDVFSSFIPLGDKDNKENKQTFFVPFYSNGLKTQRDAWCYNASKIKLTDNVKHTIAFYNSLVQSKKEKRPLPSISGKDISMSMAFQNDLTREREKTFSENIICTALYRPFNKINCYFHSSLNERVYKIPSIFPINKAINIVICVCANKNEPPLMSTYIPDLHFNGDSQCFPLYYYEKKSIYQPTLFDGDSN
;
A
#
# COMPACT_ATOMS: atom_id res chain seq x y z
N GLU A 1 24.81 -18.42 36.04
CA GLU A 1 25.93 -17.72 35.39
C GLU A 1 25.64 -17.34 33.93
N ALA A 2 25.29 -18.28 33.02
CA ALA A 2 25.04 -17.97 31.62
C ALA A 2 23.88 -16.98 31.40
N LEU A 3 22.75 -17.16 32.11
CA LEU A 3 21.61 -16.26 32.04
C LEU A 3 21.95 -14.89 32.62
N GLN A 4 22.68 -14.84 33.69
CA GLN A 4 23.15 -13.60 34.35
C GLN A 4 24.02 -12.77 33.40
N ARG A 5 25.00 -13.43 32.74
CA ARG A 5 25.84 -12.79 31.73
C ARG A 5 25.01 -12.23 30.55
N LYS A 6 24.06 -13.05 30.04
CA LYS A 6 23.17 -12.58 28.93
C LYS A 6 22.34 -11.37 29.35
N TYR A 7 21.73 -11.41 30.51
CA TYR A 7 20.92 -10.35 31.05
C TYR A 7 21.72 -9.04 31.20
N ALA A 8 22.92 -9.14 31.73
CA ALA A 8 23.76 -7.98 32.04
C ALA A 8 24.42 -7.35 30.78
N TYR A 9 24.80 -8.16 29.77
CA TYR A 9 25.70 -7.73 28.72
C TYR A 9 25.30 -8.08 27.27
N GLU A 10 24.40 -9.04 27.06
CA GLU A 10 24.13 -9.56 25.72
C GLU A 10 22.70 -9.29 25.23
N LEU A 11 21.76 -8.97 26.14
CA LEU A 11 20.38 -8.67 25.79
C LEU A 11 20.21 -7.16 25.59
N HIS A 12 19.56 -6.79 24.48
CA HIS A 12 19.25 -5.43 24.14
C HIS A 12 17.77 -5.32 23.75
N ALA A 13 17.12 -4.21 24.14
CA ALA A 13 15.75 -3.90 23.75
C ALA A 13 15.64 -2.43 23.41
N ASN A 14 14.76 -2.08 22.46
CA ASN A 14 14.47 -0.71 22.05
C ASN A 14 12.96 -0.48 22.12
N GLU A 15 12.58 0.67 22.67
CA GLU A 15 11.20 1.10 22.70
C GLU A 15 11.14 2.61 22.47
N ILE A 16 10.23 3.06 21.63
CA ILE A 16 10.09 4.47 21.25
C ILE A 16 9.10 5.22 22.18
N VAL A 17 8.13 4.51 22.75
CA VAL A 17 7.09 5.09 23.59
C VAL A 17 7.47 4.98 25.06
N LEU A 18 7.58 6.12 25.75
CA LEU A 18 8.05 6.18 27.13
C LEU A 18 7.28 5.25 28.11
N LEU A 19 5.94 5.21 28.00
CA LEU A 19 5.13 4.35 28.87
C LEU A 19 5.40 2.86 28.59
N ALA A 20 5.48 2.48 27.31
CA ALA A 20 5.80 1.11 26.90
C ALA A 20 7.23 0.73 27.30
N TYR A 21 8.18 1.65 27.26
CA TYR A 21 9.54 1.46 27.75
C TYR A 21 9.57 1.05 29.24
N TYR A 22 8.84 1.74 30.10
CA TYR A 22 8.76 1.39 31.53
C TYR A 22 8.10 0.03 31.74
N ILE A 23 7.00 -0.26 31.02
CA ILE A 23 6.32 -1.55 31.12
C ILE A 23 7.23 -2.68 30.61
N ALA A 24 7.94 -2.48 29.53
CA ALA A 24 8.89 -3.46 28.98
C ALA A 24 10.04 -3.72 29.96
N SER A 25 10.63 -2.67 30.57
CA SER A 25 11.67 -2.80 31.58
C SER A 25 11.21 -3.68 32.75
N ILE A 26 10.06 -3.35 33.34
CA ILE A 26 9.49 -4.11 34.46
C ILE A 26 9.22 -5.57 34.08
N ASN A 27 8.66 -5.82 32.88
CA ASN A 27 8.38 -7.19 32.45
C ASN A 27 9.65 -8.03 32.22
N ILE A 28 10.70 -7.43 31.65
CA ILE A 28 11.98 -8.10 31.44
C ILE A 28 12.64 -8.40 32.79
N GLU A 29 12.64 -7.46 33.72
CA GLU A 29 13.18 -7.61 35.08
C GLU A 29 12.42 -8.68 35.85
N ASN A 30 11.09 -8.65 35.84
CA ASN A 30 10.27 -9.69 36.49
C ASN A 30 10.54 -11.09 35.90
N ALA A 31 10.61 -11.18 34.56
CA ALA A 31 10.90 -12.45 33.91
C ALA A 31 12.30 -13.00 34.32
N TYR A 32 13.31 -12.12 34.42
CA TYR A 32 14.65 -12.49 34.86
C TYR A 32 14.65 -12.92 36.33
N HIS A 33 14.09 -12.09 37.22
CA HIS A 33 14.11 -12.36 38.66
C HIS A 33 13.27 -13.61 39.05
N ALA A 34 12.20 -13.92 38.30
CA ALA A 34 11.44 -15.16 38.51
C ALA A 34 12.25 -16.43 38.23
N THR A 35 13.40 -16.34 37.60
CA THR A 35 14.33 -17.47 37.36
C THR A 35 15.47 -17.55 38.38
N GLN A 36 15.57 -16.57 39.28
CA GLN A 36 16.61 -16.52 40.32
C GLN A 36 16.11 -17.08 41.65
N ASN A 37 17.04 -17.39 42.55
CA ASN A 37 16.71 -17.74 43.91
C ASN A 37 16.25 -16.51 44.72
N GLU A 38 15.43 -16.70 45.74
CA GLU A 38 14.85 -15.62 46.58
C GLU A 38 15.91 -14.71 47.24
N ASP A 39 17.12 -15.21 47.45
CA ASP A 39 18.21 -14.46 48.10
C ASP A 39 19.03 -13.57 47.15
N VAL A 40 18.69 -13.53 45.85
CA VAL A 40 19.46 -12.75 44.86
C VAL A 40 18.99 -11.29 44.92
N ALA A 41 19.94 -10.37 45.10
CA ALA A 41 19.65 -8.93 45.09
C ALA A 41 19.06 -8.48 43.75
N TYR A 42 18.13 -7.55 43.83
CA TYR A 42 17.51 -6.94 42.62
C TYR A 42 18.58 -6.31 41.72
N THR A 43 18.49 -6.63 40.42
CA THR A 43 19.40 -6.13 39.39
C THR A 43 18.54 -5.50 38.24
N PRO A 44 18.66 -4.18 38.01
CA PRO A 44 17.90 -3.53 36.93
C PRO A 44 18.38 -4.00 35.55
N PHE A 45 17.49 -3.94 34.56
CA PHE A 45 17.84 -4.25 33.18
C PHE A 45 18.40 -3.02 32.45
N ASN A 46 19.72 -2.98 32.29
CA ASN A 46 20.43 -1.88 31.62
C ASN A 46 20.47 -2.01 30.09
N GLY A 47 19.99 -3.12 29.52
CA GLY A 47 20.00 -3.36 28.07
C GLY A 47 18.86 -2.69 27.30
N ILE A 48 17.88 -2.09 27.98
CA ILE A 48 16.77 -1.40 27.31
C ILE A 48 17.10 0.08 27.04
N CYS A 49 16.78 0.54 25.82
CA CYS A 49 16.95 1.92 25.40
C CYS A 49 15.60 2.54 24.99
N LEU A 50 15.36 3.76 25.47
CA LEU A 50 14.26 4.61 24.94
C LEU A 50 14.76 5.26 23.67
N THR A 51 14.42 4.69 22.50
CA THR A 51 14.95 5.16 21.20
C THR A 51 14.14 4.62 20.04
N ASP A 52 14.16 5.34 18.94
CA ASP A 52 13.71 4.83 17.65
C ASP A 52 14.79 3.92 17.04
N THR A 53 14.46 2.66 16.84
CA THR A 53 15.39 1.65 16.31
C THR A 53 15.94 2.02 14.94
N PHE A 54 15.13 2.60 14.06
CA PHE A 54 15.58 2.97 12.72
C PHE A 54 16.47 4.20 12.73
N GLN A 55 16.19 5.14 13.62
CA GLN A 55 17.00 6.36 13.78
C GLN A 55 18.43 6.06 14.21
N LEU A 56 18.66 4.94 14.89
CA LEU A 56 20.01 4.53 15.32
C LEU A 56 21.02 4.38 14.16
N GLY A 57 20.55 4.17 12.93
CA GLY A 57 21.40 4.06 11.73
C GLY A 57 21.50 5.35 10.90
N GLU A 58 20.77 6.41 11.25
CA GLU A 58 20.65 7.61 10.41
C GLU A 58 21.75 8.62 10.61
N THR A 59 22.23 8.80 11.82
CA THR A 59 23.26 9.79 12.12
C THR A 59 24.41 9.16 12.91
N ASP A 60 25.65 9.59 12.59
CA ASP A 60 26.82 9.33 13.42
C ASP A 60 26.91 10.39 14.54
N ASP A 61 26.13 11.46 14.44
CA ASP A 61 26.06 12.54 15.42
C ASP A 61 24.96 12.23 16.44
N THR A 62 25.37 11.94 17.66
CA THR A 62 24.50 11.60 18.80
C THR A 62 24.12 12.84 19.62
N ASN A 63 24.41 14.05 19.17
CA ASN A 63 24.16 15.29 19.91
C ASN A 63 22.68 15.51 20.27
N TRP A 64 21.75 15.00 19.45
CA TRP A 64 20.31 15.04 19.75
C TRP A 64 19.88 14.14 20.92
N LEU A 65 20.72 13.15 21.30
CA LEU A 65 20.47 12.24 22.42
C LEU A 65 20.82 12.85 23.79
N TYR A 66 21.51 13.99 23.81
CA TYR A 66 22.00 14.63 25.04
C TYR A 66 21.00 15.61 25.65
N ALA A 67 19.77 15.14 25.93
CA ALA A 67 19.00 15.83 26.96
C ALA A 67 19.64 15.47 28.32
N PRO A 68 20.03 16.43 29.16
CA PRO A 68 20.68 16.16 30.45
C PRO A 68 19.89 15.19 31.34
N ALA A 69 18.55 15.20 31.21
CA ALA A 69 17.63 14.30 31.91
C ALA A 69 17.70 12.82 31.44
N LEU A 70 18.33 12.52 30.29
CA LEU A 70 18.39 11.18 29.70
C LEU A 70 19.83 10.73 29.41
N GLN A 71 20.83 11.28 30.11
CA GLN A 71 22.24 10.97 29.86
C GLN A 71 22.54 9.47 29.89
N GLN A 72 22.07 8.75 30.91
CA GLN A 72 22.28 7.30 31.03
C GLN A 72 21.65 6.53 29.86
N ASN A 73 20.49 6.97 29.37
CA ASN A 73 19.87 6.36 28.18
C ASN A 73 20.74 6.58 26.93
N SER A 74 21.31 7.78 26.78
CA SER A 74 22.18 8.10 25.65
C SER A 74 23.46 7.27 25.65
N GLU A 75 24.05 7.03 26.81
CA GLU A 75 25.22 6.15 26.97
C GLU A 75 24.91 4.70 26.59
N ARG A 76 23.72 4.18 27.00
CA ARG A 76 23.23 2.85 26.61
C ARG A 76 22.99 2.71 25.12
N VAL A 77 22.39 3.73 24.49
CA VAL A 77 22.16 3.78 23.04
C VAL A 77 23.49 3.70 22.28
N GLN A 78 24.50 4.50 22.68
CA GLN A 78 25.82 4.47 22.05
C GLN A 78 26.53 3.12 22.23
N ALA A 79 26.43 2.52 23.41
CA ALA A 79 26.98 1.19 23.67
C ALA A 79 26.32 0.16 22.77
N GLN A 80 24.97 0.18 22.66
CA GLN A 80 24.23 -0.72 21.79
C GLN A 80 24.59 -0.56 20.31
N GLN A 81 24.78 0.66 19.81
CA GLN A 81 25.19 0.89 18.41
C GLN A 81 26.51 0.21 18.06
N LYS A 82 27.45 0.17 19.00
CA LYS A 82 28.79 -0.41 18.81
C LYS A 82 28.82 -1.94 19.03
N THR A 83 27.83 -2.48 19.72
CA THR A 83 27.78 -3.93 20.05
C THR A 83 27.48 -4.77 18.80
N PRO A 84 28.26 -5.82 18.51
CA PRO A 84 27.95 -6.74 17.42
C PRO A 84 26.69 -7.54 17.75
N ILE A 85 25.67 -7.48 16.89
CA ILE A 85 24.39 -8.17 17.08
C ILE A 85 24.34 -9.42 16.20
N GLN A 86 24.03 -10.57 16.79
CA GLN A 86 23.89 -11.86 16.11
C GLN A 86 22.44 -12.32 15.99
N ILE A 87 21.56 -11.90 16.90
CA ILE A 87 20.16 -12.32 16.91
C ILE A 87 19.28 -11.08 17.03
N ILE A 88 18.33 -10.95 16.10
CA ILE A 88 17.32 -9.88 16.10
C ILE A 88 15.94 -10.55 16.10
N ILE A 89 15.13 -10.24 17.10
CA ILE A 89 13.75 -10.73 17.21
C ILE A 89 12.84 -9.52 17.30
N GLY A 90 11.76 -9.50 16.52
CA GLY A 90 10.87 -8.37 16.52
C GLY A 90 9.50 -8.64 15.92
N ASN A 91 8.60 -7.71 16.21
CA ASN A 91 7.29 -7.61 15.61
C ASN A 91 7.15 -6.18 15.02
N PRO A 92 7.76 -5.92 13.85
CA PRO A 92 7.78 -4.57 13.27
C PRO A 92 6.37 -4.08 12.93
N PRO A 93 6.13 -2.75 12.91
CA PRO A 93 4.82 -2.17 12.60
C PRO A 93 4.30 -2.62 11.23
N TYR A 94 3.03 -3.02 11.14
CA TYR A 94 2.38 -3.47 9.89
C TYR A 94 1.81 -2.33 9.03
N SER A 95 2.14 -1.08 9.36
CA SER A 95 1.61 0.08 8.68
C SER A 95 2.01 0.14 7.22
N VAL A 96 1.00 0.28 6.35
CA VAL A 96 1.15 0.49 4.91
C VAL A 96 0.67 1.90 4.61
N GLY A 97 1.58 2.80 4.26
CA GLY A 97 1.26 4.14 3.77
C GLY A 97 0.31 4.96 4.65
N GLN A 98 0.32 4.76 5.96
CA GLN A 98 -0.58 5.48 6.87
C GLN A 98 -0.22 6.97 6.93
N LYS A 99 -1.21 7.80 6.61
CA LYS A 99 -1.19 9.26 6.76
C LYS A 99 -1.87 9.72 8.07
N SER A 100 -1.88 8.88 9.10
CA SER A 100 -2.49 9.24 10.37
C SER A 100 -1.58 10.18 11.15
N ALA A 101 -2.13 11.34 11.54
CA ALA A 101 -1.42 12.33 12.36
C ALA A 101 -1.26 11.90 13.83
N ASN A 102 -1.83 10.75 14.23
CA ASN A 102 -1.85 10.33 15.63
C ASN A 102 -0.62 9.54 16.09
N ASP A 103 0.24 9.13 15.14
CA ASP A 103 1.50 8.45 15.43
C ASP A 103 2.63 9.18 14.72
N ASP A 104 3.28 10.09 15.40
CA ASP A 104 4.39 10.92 14.86
C ASP A 104 5.51 10.09 14.22
N ALA A 105 5.71 8.83 14.67
CA ALA A 105 6.72 7.93 14.15
C ALA A 105 6.41 7.36 12.75
N GLN A 106 5.16 7.38 12.28
CA GLN A 106 4.78 6.73 11.01
C GLN A 106 5.15 7.53 9.76
N ASN A 107 5.32 8.83 9.90
CA ASN A 107 5.72 9.73 8.81
C ASN A 107 7.18 10.15 8.87
N GLN A 108 7.95 9.58 9.79
CA GLN A 108 9.36 9.91 9.91
C GLN A 108 10.15 9.39 8.72
N SER A 109 10.98 10.25 8.15
CA SER A 109 11.90 9.89 7.08
C SER A 109 13.20 9.36 7.68
N TYR A 110 13.72 8.28 7.05
CA TYR A 110 14.99 7.66 7.38
C TYR A 110 15.89 7.66 6.13
N PRO A 111 16.54 8.80 5.81
CA PRO A 111 17.21 8.98 4.51
C PRO A 111 18.28 7.94 4.19
N ARG A 112 19.08 7.51 5.17
CA ARG A 112 20.11 6.48 4.96
C ARG A 112 19.49 5.11 4.71
N LEU A 113 18.50 4.72 5.53
CA LEU A 113 17.79 3.45 5.39
C LEU A 113 16.99 3.40 4.09
N GLU A 114 16.30 4.49 3.74
CA GLU A 114 15.56 4.61 2.49
C GLU A 114 16.49 4.57 1.27
N LYS A 115 17.65 5.22 1.34
CA LYS A 115 18.68 5.07 0.31
C LYS A 115 19.18 3.64 0.18
N ARG A 116 19.35 2.92 1.32
CA ARG A 116 19.71 1.50 1.31
C ARG A 116 18.65 0.66 0.61
N ILE A 117 17.37 0.87 0.89
CA ILE A 117 16.26 0.21 0.19
C ILE A 117 16.30 0.54 -1.30
N GLY A 118 16.57 1.81 -1.67
CA GLY A 118 16.68 2.26 -3.04
C GLY A 118 17.73 1.51 -3.85
N VAL A 119 18.94 1.34 -3.29
CA VAL A 119 20.07 0.67 -3.97
C VAL A 119 20.06 -0.87 -3.84
N THR A 120 19.14 -1.45 -3.06
CA THR A 120 18.98 -2.89 -2.89
C THR A 120 17.63 -3.35 -3.44
N TYR A 121 16.60 -3.36 -2.61
CA TYR A 121 15.27 -3.89 -2.93
C TYR A 121 14.65 -3.21 -4.15
N ALA A 122 14.66 -1.87 -4.19
CA ALA A 122 14.07 -1.14 -5.31
C ALA A 122 14.89 -1.25 -6.60
N ALA A 123 16.21 -1.36 -6.50
CA ALA A 123 17.08 -1.56 -7.68
C ALA A 123 16.85 -2.92 -8.34
N GLN A 124 16.58 -3.96 -7.56
CA GLN A 124 16.33 -5.32 -8.07
C GLN A 124 14.86 -5.58 -8.46
N SER A 125 13.95 -4.67 -8.16
CA SER A 125 12.54 -4.80 -8.54
C SER A 125 12.30 -4.31 -9.97
N ASN A 126 11.57 -5.11 -10.75
CA ASN A 126 11.13 -4.75 -12.11
C ASN A 126 9.80 -3.97 -12.14
N GLN A 127 9.21 -3.68 -10.98
CA GLN A 127 7.91 -3.00 -10.90
C GLN A 127 8.03 -1.49 -11.06
N THR A 128 7.05 -0.86 -11.71
CA THR A 128 6.99 0.60 -11.89
C THR A 128 6.66 1.32 -10.57
N ASN A 129 5.72 0.78 -9.79
CA ASN A 129 5.34 1.34 -8.49
C ASN A 129 6.03 0.58 -7.37
N LYS A 130 7.01 1.22 -6.74
CA LYS A 130 7.87 0.65 -5.69
C LYS A 130 7.56 1.22 -4.30
N ASN A 131 6.47 2.00 -4.13
CA ASN A 131 6.18 2.69 -2.87
C ASN A 131 6.05 1.75 -1.66
N SER A 132 5.49 0.56 -1.86
CA SER A 132 5.33 -0.43 -0.79
C SER A 132 6.65 -1.01 -0.26
N LEU A 133 7.76 -0.87 -0.99
CA LEU A 133 9.09 -1.25 -0.50
C LEU A 133 9.60 -0.33 0.63
N TYR A 134 8.94 0.81 0.85
CA TYR A 134 9.28 1.76 1.92
C TYR A 134 8.33 1.67 3.12
N ASP A 135 7.47 0.66 3.17
CA ASP A 135 6.63 0.38 4.34
C ASP A 135 7.48 0.02 5.57
N SER A 136 6.98 0.33 6.77
CA SER A 136 7.76 0.21 8.02
C SER A 136 8.30 -1.19 8.26
N TYR A 137 7.52 -2.24 7.97
CA TYR A 137 7.99 -3.61 8.15
C TYR A 137 9.09 -3.99 7.15
N ILE A 138 9.09 -3.43 5.93
CA ILE A 138 10.17 -3.61 4.95
C ILE A 138 11.44 -2.87 5.39
N LYS A 139 11.28 -1.66 5.93
CA LYS A 139 12.38 -0.92 6.58
C LYS A 139 13.03 -1.75 7.69
N ALA A 140 12.22 -2.49 8.49
CA ALA A 140 12.73 -3.37 9.53
C ALA A 140 13.59 -4.52 8.96
N PHE A 141 13.15 -5.16 7.86
CA PHE A 141 13.98 -6.18 7.19
C PHE A 141 15.32 -5.61 6.74
N ARG A 142 15.32 -4.42 6.09
CA ARG A 142 16.57 -3.82 5.63
C ARG A 142 17.49 -3.41 6.78
N TRP A 143 16.93 -2.75 7.80
CA TRP A 143 17.67 -2.36 8.99
C TRP A 143 18.30 -3.57 9.67
N ALA A 144 17.53 -4.63 9.90
CA ALA A 144 18.01 -5.84 10.57
C ALA A 144 19.11 -6.55 9.75
N SER A 145 18.94 -6.64 8.42
CA SER A 145 19.94 -7.24 7.52
C SER A 145 21.27 -6.49 7.54
N ASP A 146 21.22 -5.14 7.58
CA ASP A 146 22.42 -4.29 7.66
C ASP A 146 23.03 -4.29 9.06
N ARG A 147 22.24 -4.49 10.11
CA ARG A 147 22.66 -4.50 11.53
C ARG A 147 23.30 -5.80 11.96
N LEU A 148 22.96 -6.90 11.31
CA LEU A 148 23.49 -8.23 11.67
C LEU A 148 25.00 -8.30 11.50
N ASN A 149 25.67 -9.00 12.40
CA ASN A 149 27.12 -9.20 12.31
C ASN A 149 27.53 -9.84 10.97
N LYS A 150 28.39 -9.15 10.23
CA LYS A 150 28.78 -9.57 8.87
C LYS A 150 29.78 -10.73 8.87
N THR A 151 30.61 -10.86 9.92
CA THR A 151 31.67 -11.86 9.99
C THR A 151 31.22 -13.17 10.63
N GLN A 152 30.39 -13.07 11.65
CA GLN A 152 29.88 -14.24 12.39
C GLN A 152 28.50 -14.70 11.89
N GLY A 153 27.79 -13.83 11.16
CA GLY A 153 26.43 -14.08 10.73
C GLY A 153 25.43 -13.94 11.88
N GLY A 154 24.30 -14.65 11.78
CA GLY A 154 23.27 -14.61 12.81
C GLY A 154 21.88 -14.91 12.30
N ILE A 155 20.88 -14.54 13.10
CA ILE A 155 19.47 -14.88 12.85
C ILE A 155 18.62 -13.62 13.01
N ILE A 156 17.67 -13.44 12.07
CA ILE A 156 16.57 -12.48 12.21
C ILE A 156 15.27 -13.29 12.30
N ALA A 157 14.47 -13.05 13.33
CA ALA A 157 13.17 -13.68 13.51
C ALA A 157 12.08 -12.62 13.67
N PHE A 158 11.21 -12.49 12.66
CA PHE A 158 10.14 -11.51 12.64
C PHE A 158 8.76 -12.15 12.55
N VAL A 159 7.81 -11.57 13.28
CA VAL A 159 6.39 -11.71 13.01
C VAL A 159 5.97 -10.44 12.27
N SER A 160 5.61 -10.54 11.01
CA SER A 160 5.40 -9.37 10.17
C SER A 160 4.18 -9.51 9.25
N ASN A 161 3.84 -8.41 8.57
CA ASN A 161 2.92 -8.47 7.45
C ASN A 161 3.46 -9.44 6.38
N GLY A 162 2.66 -10.44 6.02
CA GLY A 162 3.03 -11.47 5.04
C GLY A 162 2.86 -11.07 3.58
N TYR A 163 2.42 -9.85 3.28
CA TYR A 163 2.23 -9.39 1.89
C TYR A 163 3.49 -9.48 1.02
N TRP A 164 4.66 -9.38 1.62
CA TRP A 164 5.92 -9.47 0.89
C TRP A 164 6.18 -10.85 0.24
N LEU A 165 5.49 -11.90 0.67
CA LEU A 165 5.68 -13.26 0.15
C LEU A 165 5.28 -13.42 -1.32
N ASP A 166 4.22 -12.73 -1.74
CA ASP A 166 3.65 -12.80 -3.09
C ASP A 166 3.32 -11.46 -3.72
N GLY A 167 3.51 -10.35 -3.00
CA GLY A 167 3.29 -9.01 -3.52
C GLY A 167 4.19 -8.71 -4.73
N ASN A 168 3.60 -8.19 -5.82
CA ASN A 168 4.33 -7.93 -7.07
C ASN A 168 5.53 -7.00 -6.89
N ALA A 169 5.38 -5.92 -6.10
CA ALA A 169 6.46 -4.95 -5.86
C ALA A 169 7.55 -5.46 -4.90
N MET A 170 7.37 -6.66 -4.34
CA MET A 170 8.30 -7.25 -3.37
C MET A 170 9.33 -8.20 -4.01
N ASP A 171 9.33 -8.33 -5.32
CA ASP A 171 10.27 -9.17 -6.07
C ASP A 171 11.73 -8.82 -5.75
N GLY A 172 12.07 -7.53 -5.70
CA GLY A 172 13.42 -7.09 -5.37
C GLY A 172 13.82 -7.36 -3.91
N LEU A 173 12.88 -7.27 -2.95
CA LEU A 173 13.13 -7.70 -1.57
C LEU A 173 13.45 -9.20 -1.52
N ARG A 174 12.62 -10.04 -2.15
CA ARG A 174 12.80 -11.49 -2.16
C ARG A 174 14.15 -11.90 -2.75
N LYS A 175 14.53 -11.31 -3.89
CA LYS A 175 15.85 -11.54 -4.52
C LYS A 175 17.00 -11.17 -3.59
N CYS A 176 16.94 -10.01 -2.93
CA CYS A 176 17.97 -9.61 -1.98
C CYS A 176 18.06 -10.56 -0.77
N LEU A 177 16.92 -11.02 -0.22
CA LEU A 177 16.94 -12.00 0.87
C LEU A 177 17.54 -13.34 0.45
N GLU A 178 17.28 -13.80 -0.78
CA GLU A 178 17.92 -15.01 -1.34
C GLU A 178 19.43 -14.88 -1.44
N GLU A 179 19.94 -13.70 -1.75
CA GLU A 179 21.39 -13.46 -1.91
C GLU A 179 22.09 -13.21 -0.56
N GLU A 180 21.41 -12.59 0.40
CA GLU A 180 22.01 -12.15 1.66
C GLU A 180 22.02 -13.22 2.75
N PHE A 181 21.14 -14.22 2.68
CA PHE A 181 20.96 -15.25 3.70
C PHE A 181 21.31 -16.64 3.18
N SER A 182 21.54 -17.59 4.10
CA SER A 182 21.83 -18.99 3.78
C SER A 182 20.59 -19.87 3.82
N ALA A 183 19.65 -19.55 4.72
CA ALA A 183 18.36 -20.23 4.82
C ALA A 183 17.27 -19.26 5.28
N ILE A 184 16.08 -19.45 4.73
CA ILE A 184 14.89 -18.67 5.02
C ILE A 184 13.78 -19.65 5.37
N TYR A 185 13.16 -19.43 6.53
CA TYR A 185 12.00 -20.20 6.98
C TYR A 185 10.82 -19.27 7.08
N VAL A 186 9.71 -19.61 6.43
CA VAL A 186 8.49 -18.81 6.44
C VAL A 186 7.30 -19.67 6.84
N PHE A 187 6.72 -19.35 7.97
CA PHE A 187 5.44 -19.91 8.41
C PHE A 187 4.33 -18.89 8.10
N ASN A 188 3.61 -19.12 7.02
CA ASN A 188 2.50 -18.26 6.59
C ASN A 188 1.26 -18.55 7.42
N LEU A 189 0.82 -17.57 8.21
CA LEU A 189 -0.36 -17.66 9.08
C LEU A 189 -1.63 -17.14 8.38
N ARG A 190 -1.52 -16.66 7.14
CA ARG A 190 -2.64 -16.09 6.38
C ARG A 190 -3.37 -14.95 7.13
N GLY A 191 -4.69 -14.85 7.02
CA GLY A 191 -5.50 -13.85 7.72
C GLY A 191 -5.67 -12.54 6.97
N ASN A 192 -5.52 -12.55 5.63
CA ASN A 192 -5.73 -11.38 4.78
C ASN A 192 -7.22 -11.00 4.71
N CYS A 193 -7.62 -9.97 5.46
CA CYS A 193 -8.98 -9.47 5.47
C CYS A 193 -9.35 -8.58 4.26
N ARG A 194 -8.41 -8.30 3.37
CA ARG A 194 -8.64 -7.46 2.17
C ARG A 194 -9.08 -8.25 0.95
N THR A 195 -9.04 -9.58 1.03
CA THR A 195 -9.56 -10.49 0.01
C THR A 195 -11.09 -10.56 0.05
N SER A 196 -11.72 -11.07 -1.00
CA SER A 196 -13.17 -11.22 -1.13
C SER A 196 -13.57 -12.64 -1.52
N GLY A 197 -14.85 -12.96 -1.40
CA GLY A 197 -15.41 -14.24 -1.82
C GLY A 197 -14.76 -15.46 -1.14
N GLU A 198 -14.51 -16.50 -1.91
CA GLU A 198 -13.95 -17.76 -1.41
C GLU A 198 -12.53 -17.59 -0.85
N LEU A 199 -11.73 -16.73 -1.47
CA LEU A 199 -10.39 -16.45 -0.98
C LEU A 199 -10.43 -15.86 0.44
N ARG A 200 -11.42 -14.99 0.73
CA ARG A 200 -11.60 -14.44 2.08
C ARG A 200 -11.96 -15.50 3.11
N ARG A 201 -12.75 -16.52 2.71
CA ARG A 201 -13.08 -17.65 3.59
C ARG A 201 -11.86 -18.52 3.89
N LYS A 202 -11.03 -18.78 2.88
CA LYS A 202 -9.78 -19.54 3.03
C LYS A 202 -8.80 -18.83 3.98
N GLU A 203 -8.66 -17.52 3.86
CA GLU A 203 -7.82 -16.70 4.74
C GLU A 203 -8.31 -16.72 6.20
N ALA A 204 -9.61 -16.71 6.41
CA ALA A 204 -10.34 -16.81 7.67
C ALA A 204 -9.82 -15.87 8.80
N GLY A 205 -9.59 -16.36 10.00
CA GLY A 205 -9.23 -15.55 11.17
C GLY A 205 -7.81 -14.98 11.11
N ASN A 206 -7.64 -13.71 11.49
CA ASN A 206 -6.33 -13.12 11.70
C ASN A 206 -5.85 -13.40 13.14
N VAL A 207 -4.60 -13.81 13.33
CA VAL A 207 -4.05 -14.17 14.65
C VAL A 207 -4.04 -13.01 15.66
N PHE A 208 -3.99 -11.77 15.18
CA PHE A 208 -4.10 -10.56 16.01
C PHE A 208 -5.54 -10.04 16.16
N GLY A 209 -6.54 -10.78 15.66
CA GLY A 209 -7.94 -10.41 15.76
C GLY A 209 -8.30 -9.17 14.93
N LEU A 210 -9.19 -8.32 15.47
CA LEU A 210 -9.72 -7.15 14.77
C LEU A 210 -8.68 -6.02 14.54
N GLY A 211 -7.53 -6.08 15.18
CA GLY A 211 -6.49 -5.05 15.08
C GLY A 211 -5.69 -5.09 13.76
N SER A 212 -5.71 -6.21 13.03
CA SER A 212 -4.96 -6.35 11.77
C SER A 212 -5.85 -6.83 10.63
N ARG A 213 -5.65 -6.26 9.44
CA ARG A 213 -6.31 -6.65 8.18
C ARG A 213 -5.36 -7.31 7.18
N THR A 214 -4.08 -7.37 7.49
CA THR A 214 -3.04 -7.89 6.61
C THR A 214 -2.72 -9.34 6.92
N PRO A 215 -2.25 -10.15 5.95
CA PRO A 215 -1.76 -11.48 6.23
C PRO A 215 -0.56 -11.40 7.17
N ILE A 216 -0.36 -12.44 7.98
CA ILE A 216 0.74 -12.51 8.94
C ILE A 216 1.65 -13.67 8.58
N ALA A 217 2.96 -13.44 8.69
CA ALA A 217 3.98 -14.47 8.54
C ALA A 217 4.99 -14.41 9.68
N ILE A 218 5.40 -15.58 10.16
CA ILE A 218 6.59 -15.75 11.01
C ILE A 218 7.74 -16.07 10.05
N THR A 219 8.78 -15.25 10.09
CA THR A 219 9.94 -15.37 9.19
C THR A 219 11.20 -15.54 10.02
N ILE A 220 12.02 -16.54 9.69
CA ILE A 220 13.36 -16.71 10.28
C ILE A 220 14.37 -16.68 9.13
N LEU A 221 15.26 -15.70 9.17
CA LEU A 221 16.36 -15.53 8.22
C LEU A 221 17.66 -15.94 8.90
N VAL A 222 18.38 -16.89 8.34
CA VAL A 222 19.65 -17.38 8.86
C VAL A 222 20.78 -16.93 7.95
N LYS A 223 21.73 -16.22 8.51
CA LYS A 223 22.95 -15.78 7.80
C LYS A 223 24.15 -16.58 8.28
N ASN A 224 24.66 -17.47 7.44
CA ASN A 224 25.89 -18.20 7.68
C ASN A 224 26.97 -17.70 6.70
N PRO A 225 28.04 -17.04 7.15
CA PRO A 225 29.09 -16.52 6.27
C PRO A 225 29.84 -17.59 5.48
N ALA A 226 29.83 -18.84 5.92
CA ALA A 226 30.44 -19.97 5.21
C ALA A 226 29.57 -20.50 4.05
N HIS A 227 28.29 -20.12 4.01
CA HIS A 227 27.39 -20.54 2.94
C HIS A 227 27.73 -19.84 1.63
N LYS A 228 27.72 -20.59 0.55
CA LYS A 228 27.92 -20.07 -0.82
C LYS A 228 26.68 -20.36 -1.66
N GLY A 229 26.23 -19.37 -2.41
CA GLY A 229 25.05 -19.47 -3.26
C GLY A 229 23.80 -18.84 -2.63
N LYS A 230 22.66 -19.08 -3.27
CA LYS A 230 21.36 -18.55 -2.81
C LYS A 230 20.83 -19.31 -1.60
N ALA A 231 19.99 -18.64 -0.81
CA ALA A 231 19.34 -19.20 0.34
C ALA A 231 18.43 -20.38 0.00
N PHE A 232 18.40 -21.39 0.90
CA PHE A 232 17.33 -22.40 0.89
C PHE A 232 16.05 -21.79 1.47
N ILE A 233 14.95 -21.82 0.73
CA ILE A 233 13.67 -21.25 1.16
C ILE A 233 12.76 -22.37 1.62
N ASN A 234 12.44 -22.38 2.90
CA ASN A 234 11.57 -23.34 3.54
C ASN A 234 10.25 -22.67 3.92
N TYR A 235 9.16 -23.15 3.36
CA TYR A 235 7.83 -22.58 3.50
C TYR A 235 6.87 -23.57 4.14
N HIS A 236 6.05 -23.07 5.05
CA HIS A 236 4.93 -23.81 5.63
C HIS A 236 3.69 -22.94 5.66
N ASP A 237 2.60 -23.44 5.12
CA ASP A 237 1.31 -22.78 5.14
C ASP A 237 0.44 -23.37 6.26
N ILE A 238 -0.21 -22.51 7.04
CA ILE A 238 -1.01 -22.94 8.17
C ILE A 238 -2.28 -23.69 7.78
N GLY A 239 -2.79 -23.44 6.56
CA GLY A 239 -3.97 -24.09 6.02
C GLY A 239 -5.19 -23.16 5.81
N ASP A 240 -6.22 -23.70 5.10
CA ASP A 240 -7.45 -23.00 4.74
C ASP A 240 -8.48 -23.03 5.88
N TYR A 241 -9.36 -22.04 5.94
CA TYR A 241 -10.60 -21.95 6.74
C TYR A 241 -10.40 -21.97 8.28
N LEU A 242 -9.21 -21.76 8.78
CA LEU A 242 -8.90 -21.85 10.20
C LEU A 242 -9.32 -20.58 10.96
N SER A 243 -10.04 -20.74 12.06
CA SER A 243 -10.29 -19.67 13.02
C SER A 243 -9.00 -19.14 13.65
N ARG A 244 -9.07 -18.00 14.33
CA ARG A 244 -7.95 -17.44 15.07
C ARG A 244 -7.45 -18.41 16.14
N GLU A 245 -8.36 -19.02 16.88
CA GLU A 245 -8.08 -19.94 17.98
C GLU A 245 -7.38 -21.22 17.50
N GLU A 246 -7.84 -21.77 16.37
CA GLU A 246 -7.19 -22.94 15.74
C GLU A 246 -5.77 -22.62 15.29
N LYS A 247 -5.56 -21.45 14.63
CA LYS A 247 -4.23 -21.00 14.23
C LYS A 247 -3.27 -20.87 15.43
N LEU A 248 -3.72 -20.22 16.51
CA LEU A 248 -2.92 -20.09 17.74
C LEU A 248 -2.61 -21.47 18.36
N SER A 249 -3.58 -22.38 18.39
CA SER A 249 -3.37 -23.76 18.86
C SER A 249 -2.31 -24.50 18.03
N ILE A 250 -2.35 -24.34 16.69
CA ILE A 250 -1.34 -24.93 15.79
C ILE A 250 0.05 -24.36 16.08
N ILE A 251 0.18 -23.05 16.23
CA ILE A 251 1.47 -22.40 16.55
C ILE A 251 2.03 -22.95 17.85
N VAL A 252 1.22 -23.04 18.92
CA VAL A 252 1.64 -23.58 20.22
C VAL A 252 2.07 -25.04 20.11
N LYS A 253 1.35 -25.87 19.35
CA LYS A 253 1.71 -27.28 19.13
C LYS A 253 3.00 -27.45 18.35
N LYS A 254 3.28 -26.59 17.39
CA LYS A 254 4.52 -26.65 16.58
C LYS A 254 5.77 -26.32 17.39
N ARG A 255 5.71 -25.39 18.33
CA ARG A 255 6.77 -24.98 19.30
C ARG A 255 8.06 -24.47 18.68
N SER A 256 8.58 -25.09 17.63
CA SER A 256 9.91 -24.82 17.08
C SER A 256 9.93 -25.02 15.57
N ALA A 257 10.71 -24.21 14.87
CA ALA A 257 11.01 -24.41 13.45
C ALA A 257 11.73 -25.74 13.18
N LEU A 258 12.38 -26.33 14.18
CA LEU A 258 13.05 -27.62 14.07
C LEU A 258 12.10 -28.80 14.30
N ASN A 259 10.85 -28.57 14.65
CA ASN A 259 9.87 -29.64 14.83
C ASN A 259 9.61 -30.36 13.49
N PRO A 260 9.79 -31.68 13.41
CA PRO A 260 9.53 -32.44 12.17
C PRO A 260 8.11 -32.25 11.64
N ALA A 261 7.13 -31.99 12.51
CA ALA A 261 5.75 -31.72 12.12
C ALA A 261 5.57 -30.41 11.38
N MET A 262 6.58 -29.56 11.25
CA MET A 262 6.53 -28.36 10.39
C MET A 262 6.39 -28.73 8.92
N ASN A 263 6.88 -29.90 8.49
CA ASN A 263 6.77 -30.35 7.10
C ASN A 263 7.12 -29.24 6.11
N TRP A 264 8.32 -28.69 6.23
CA TRP A 264 8.79 -27.60 5.38
C TRP A 264 8.79 -27.99 3.92
N GLN A 265 8.11 -27.18 3.08
CA GLN A 265 8.20 -27.26 1.64
C GLN A 265 9.34 -26.38 1.16
N GLN A 266 10.27 -26.93 0.41
CA GLN A 266 11.32 -26.14 -0.23
C GLN A 266 10.73 -25.41 -1.45
N LEU A 267 10.86 -24.09 -1.49
CA LEU A 267 10.45 -23.27 -2.62
C LEU A 267 11.63 -23.04 -3.57
N HIS A 268 11.32 -23.00 -4.87
CA HIS A 268 12.26 -22.67 -5.93
C HIS A 268 11.72 -21.45 -6.67
N PRO A 269 12.26 -20.22 -6.40
CA PRO A 269 11.85 -19.02 -7.07
C PRO A 269 12.07 -19.11 -8.58
N ASN A 270 11.17 -18.46 -9.35
CA ASN A 270 11.36 -18.27 -10.78
C ASN A 270 12.36 -17.11 -11.05
N GLU A 271 12.67 -16.85 -12.32
CA GLU A 271 13.55 -15.76 -12.75
C GLU A 271 13.05 -14.37 -12.34
N HIS A 272 11.76 -14.22 -12.13
CA HIS A 272 11.14 -12.96 -11.66
C HIS A 272 11.30 -12.74 -10.15
N GLY A 273 11.74 -13.76 -9.40
CA GLY A 273 11.81 -13.73 -7.94
C GLY A 273 10.44 -13.98 -7.28
N ASP A 274 9.53 -14.68 -7.96
CA ASP A 274 8.26 -15.09 -7.37
C ASP A 274 8.46 -16.40 -6.58
N TRP A 275 8.10 -16.38 -5.30
CA TRP A 275 8.17 -17.55 -4.41
C TRP A 275 6.87 -18.35 -4.42
N LEU A 276 5.74 -17.62 -4.28
CA LEU A 276 4.38 -18.15 -4.35
C LEU A 276 3.70 -17.58 -5.59
N ASN A 277 2.63 -18.22 -6.06
CA ASN A 277 1.83 -17.72 -7.19
C ASN A 277 2.71 -17.26 -8.37
N GLN A 278 3.68 -18.11 -8.75
CA GLN A 278 4.64 -17.81 -9.81
C GLN A 278 3.92 -17.41 -11.10
N ARG A 279 4.39 -16.33 -11.71
CA ARG A 279 3.89 -15.87 -13.03
C ARG A 279 4.08 -16.97 -14.06
N ASN A 280 3.09 -17.09 -14.92
CA ASN A 280 3.14 -18.00 -16.05
C ASN A 280 3.60 -17.18 -17.29
N ASP A 281 4.69 -17.61 -17.93
CA ASP A 281 5.23 -16.94 -19.11
C ASP A 281 4.30 -16.97 -20.32
N VAL A 282 3.34 -17.89 -20.35
CA VAL A 282 2.25 -17.91 -21.33
C VAL A 282 1.48 -16.59 -21.37
N PHE A 283 1.45 -15.82 -20.26
CA PHE A 283 0.83 -14.50 -20.25
C PHE A 283 1.45 -13.54 -21.28
N SER A 284 2.75 -13.63 -21.52
CA SER A 284 3.45 -12.80 -22.52
C SER A 284 3.04 -13.09 -23.98
N SER A 285 2.46 -14.27 -24.24
CA SER A 285 1.95 -14.66 -25.55
C SER A 285 0.54 -14.14 -25.83
N PHE A 286 -0.18 -13.64 -24.83
CA PHE A 286 -1.52 -13.08 -25.03
C PHE A 286 -1.43 -11.69 -25.65
N ILE A 287 -2.39 -11.38 -26.53
CA ILE A 287 -2.53 -10.04 -27.11
C ILE A 287 -3.03 -9.09 -26.01
N PRO A 288 -2.28 -8.04 -25.69
CA PRO A 288 -2.74 -7.05 -24.69
C PRO A 288 -4.03 -6.36 -25.15
N LEU A 289 -4.94 -6.06 -24.25
CA LEU A 289 -6.14 -5.28 -24.57
C LEU A 289 -5.79 -3.87 -25.03
N GLY A 290 -4.79 -3.25 -24.42
CA GLY A 290 -4.30 -1.92 -24.78
C GLY A 290 -2.94 -1.67 -24.16
N ASP A 291 -2.19 -0.72 -24.71
CA ASP A 291 -0.90 -0.29 -24.20
C ASP A 291 -1.03 1.14 -23.64
N LYS A 292 -0.71 1.30 -22.38
CA LYS A 292 -0.78 2.59 -21.69
C LYS A 292 0.38 3.50 -22.07
N ASP A 293 1.55 2.92 -22.26
CA ASP A 293 2.81 3.64 -22.45
C ASP A 293 3.07 3.90 -23.93
N ASN A 294 2.66 2.99 -24.81
CA ASN A 294 2.74 3.14 -26.26
C ASN A 294 1.35 3.05 -26.93
N LYS A 295 0.69 4.18 -27.05
CA LYS A 295 -0.66 4.26 -27.66
C LYS A 295 -0.68 3.96 -29.17
N GLU A 296 0.46 3.92 -29.83
CA GLU A 296 0.62 3.59 -31.24
C GLU A 296 0.95 2.11 -31.46
N ASN A 297 1.04 1.35 -30.38
CA ASN A 297 1.31 -0.08 -30.43
C ASN A 297 0.17 -0.82 -31.14
N LYS A 298 0.41 -1.20 -32.40
CA LYS A 298 -0.54 -1.95 -33.24
C LYS A 298 -0.71 -3.42 -32.84
N GLN A 299 0.06 -3.90 -31.88
CA GLN A 299 0.00 -5.27 -31.39
C GLN A 299 -1.02 -5.46 -30.27
N THR A 300 -1.78 -4.42 -29.93
CA THR A 300 -2.86 -4.46 -28.94
C THR A 300 -4.21 -4.69 -29.59
N PHE A 301 -5.16 -5.30 -28.87
CA PHE A 301 -6.50 -5.56 -29.38
C PHE A 301 -7.28 -4.27 -29.65
N PHE A 302 -7.23 -3.31 -28.69
CA PHE A 302 -7.84 -1.99 -28.83
C PHE A 302 -6.77 -0.94 -29.09
N VAL A 303 -6.60 -0.54 -30.35
CA VAL A 303 -5.66 0.48 -30.81
C VAL A 303 -6.44 1.69 -31.29
N PRO A 304 -6.07 2.86 -30.91
CA PRO A 304 -5.28 3.39 -29.79
C PRO A 304 -6.17 3.88 -28.64
N PHE A 305 -7.37 3.34 -28.46
CA PHE A 305 -8.44 4.04 -27.77
C PHE A 305 -9.11 3.23 -26.65
N TYR A 306 -8.79 3.57 -25.42
CA TYR A 306 -9.56 3.21 -24.25
C TYR A 306 -9.61 4.38 -23.26
N SER A 307 -10.50 4.33 -22.29
CA SER A 307 -10.73 5.38 -21.31
C SER A 307 -10.92 4.79 -19.93
N ASN A 308 -10.56 5.52 -18.88
CA ASN A 308 -11.11 5.21 -17.57
C ASN A 308 -12.60 5.58 -17.55
N GLY A 309 -13.36 4.95 -16.63
CA GLY A 309 -14.74 5.32 -16.34
C GLY A 309 -14.86 6.77 -15.83
N LEU A 310 -16.07 7.31 -15.83
CA LEU A 310 -16.35 8.68 -15.39
C LEU A 310 -15.98 8.87 -13.91
N LYS A 311 -15.15 9.86 -13.60
CA LYS A 311 -14.82 10.27 -12.24
C LYS A 311 -15.51 11.61 -11.92
N THR A 312 -16.56 11.58 -11.13
CA THR A 312 -17.26 12.79 -10.71
C THR A 312 -16.59 13.49 -9.54
N GLN A 313 -16.11 12.74 -8.57
CA GLN A 313 -15.64 13.21 -7.25
C GLN A 313 -16.71 14.02 -6.48
N ARG A 314 -17.93 14.04 -7.01
CA ARG A 314 -19.11 14.76 -6.53
C ARG A 314 -20.35 13.93 -6.74
N ASP A 315 -20.27 12.65 -6.39
CA ASP A 315 -21.32 11.67 -6.67
C ASP A 315 -22.68 12.13 -6.14
N ALA A 316 -22.73 12.70 -4.91
CA ALA A 316 -23.94 13.19 -4.29
C ALA A 316 -24.66 14.29 -5.09
N TRP A 317 -23.93 15.05 -5.90
CA TRP A 317 -24.49 16.13 -6.74
C TRP A 317 -24.63 15.72 -8.21
N CYS A 318 -23.77 14.83 -8.70
CA CYS A 318 -23.73 14.46 -10.10
C CYS A 318 -24.56 13.22 -10.44
N TYR A 319 -25.03 12.45 -9.44
CA TYR A 319 -25.88 11.28 -9.62
C TYR A 319 -27.15 11.38 -8.76
N ASN A 320 -28.31 11.02 -9.34
CA ASN A 320 -29.55 10.84 -8.58
C ASN A 320 -30.54 9.96 -9.35
N ALA A 321 -31.32 9.15 -8.64
CA ALA A 321 -32.40 8.35 -9.23
C ALA A 321 -33.50 9.24 -9.80
N SER A 322 -33.79 10.40 -9.17
CA SER A 322 -34.74 11.39 -9.63
C SER A 322 -34.03 12.45 -10.48
N LYS A 323 -34.47 12.64 -11.73
CA LYS A 323 -33.97 13.69 -12.62
C LYS A 323 -34.23 15.09 -12.05
N ILE A 324 -35.37 15.28 -11.40
CA ILE A 324 -35.72 16.58 -10.75
C ILE A 324 -34.74 16.89 -9.64
N LYS A 325 -34.54 15.94 -8.69
CA LYS A 325 -33.59 16.13 -7.59
C LYS A 325 -32.14 16.31 -8.08
N LEU A 326 -31.74 15.61 -9.13
CA LEU A 326 -30.44 15.80 -9.75
C LEU A 326 -30.29 17.24 -10.26
N THR A 327 -31.30 17.73 -10.98
CA THR A 327 -31.33 19.11 -11.50
C THR A 327 -31.20 20.14 -10.38
N ASP A 328 -31.95 19.97 -9.30
CA ASP A 328 -31.93 20.87 -8.14
C ASP A 328 -30.57 20.85 -7.45
N ASN A 329 -30.01 19.66 -7.21
CA ASN A 329 -28.68 19.50 -6.60
C ASN A 329 -27.60 20.19 -7.43
N VAL A 330 -27.61 19.97 -8.76
CA VAL A 330 -26.61 20.58 -9.66
C VAL A 330 -26.77 22.10 -9.71
N LYS A 331 -27.99 22.61 -9.82
CA LYS A 331 -28.24 24.06 -9.82
C LYS A 331 -27.79 24.71 -8.51
N HIS A 332 -28.10 24.08 -7.36
CA HIS A 332 -27.67 24.55 -6.04
C HIS A 332 -26.13 24.61 -5.94
N THR A 333 -25.46 23.53 -6.32
CA THR A 333 -23.98 23.45 -6.29
C THR A 333 -23.34 24.50 -7.22
N ILE A 334 -23.89 24.71 -8.43
CA ILE A 334 -23.40 25.72 -9.36
C ILE A 334 -23.61 27.13 -8.79
N ALA A 335 -24.81 27.41 -8.23
CA ALA A 335 -25.10 28.71 -7.63
C ALA A 335 -24.17 29.02 -6.46
N PHE A 336 -23.95 28.05 -5.56
CA PHE A 336 -23.01 28.19 -4.48
C PHE A 336 -21.58 28.43 -4.98
N TYR A 337 -21.10 27.62 -5.93
CA TYR A 337 -19.77 27.82 -6.50
C TYR A 337 -19.61 29.20 -7.15
N ASN A 338 -20.60 29.65 -7.91
CA ASN A 338 -20.56 30.97 -8.54
C ASN A 338 -20.60 32.12 -7.51
N SER A 339 -21.24 31.93 -6.34
CA SER A 339 -21.16 32.90 -5.24
C SER A 339 -19.73 33.02 -4.66
N LEU A 340 -18.96 31.92 -4.63
CA LEU A 340 -17.53 31.96 -4.28
C LEU A 340 -16.72 32.75 -5.32
N VAL A 341 -16.99 32.51 -6.61
CA VAL A 341 -16.33 33.24 -7.71
C VAL A 341 -16.63 34.72 -7.61
N GLN A 342 -17.90 35.10 -7.37
CA GLN A 342 -18.31 36.48 -7.23
C GLN A 342 -17.67 37.16 -6.03
N SER A 343 -17.65 36.50 -4.86
CA SER A 343 -16.97 37.03 -3.66
C SER A 343 -15.48 37.28 -3.92
N LYS A 344 -14.84 36.41 -4.69
CA LYS A 344 -13.44 36.58 -5.06
C LYS A 344 -13.24 37.78 -6.01
N LYS A 345 -14.06 37.91 -7.06
CA LYS A 345 -14.02 39.05 -8.00
C LYS A 345 -14.17 40.37 -7.28
N GLU A 346 -15.06 40.42 -6.29
CA GLU A 346 -15.34 41.59 -5.49
C GLU A 346 -14.40 41.80 -4.30
N LYS A 347 -13.39 40.92 -4.15
CA LYS A 347 -12.43 40.92 -3.03
C LYS A 347 -13.09 40.85 -1.66
N ARG A 348 -14.26 40.22 -1.55
CA ARG A 348 -14.97 39.97 -0.31
C ARG A 348 -14.48 38.67 0.35
N PRO A 349 -14.64 38.49 1.67
CA PRO A 349 -14.38 37.22 2.32
C PRO A 349 -15.18 36.10 1.66
N LEU A 350 -14.53 34.95 1.42
CA LEU A 350 -15.22 33.79 0.84
C LEU A 350 -16.24 33.24 1.84
N PRO A 351 -17.46 32.87 1.40
CA PRO A 351 -18.41 32.13 2.21
C PRO A 351 -17.79 30.86 2.81
N SER A 352 -18.25 30.46 3.98
CA SER A 352 -17.83 29.19 4.61
C SER A 352 -18.21 28.03 3.71
N ILE A 353 -17.23 27.18 3.35
CA ILE A 353 -17.42 26.01 2.50
C ILE A 353 -17.73 24.81 3.37
N SER A 354 -18.94 24.30 3.25
CA SER A 354 -19.36 23.05 3.89
C SER A 354 -19.32 21.90 2.89
N GLY A 355 -19.00 20.71 3.35
CA GLY A 355 -19.11 19.49 2.54
C GLY A 355 -20.54 19.14 2.14
N LYS A 356 -21.55 19.85 2.66
CA LYS A 356 -22.96 19.74 2.23
C LYS A 356 -23.25 20.58 0.98
N ASP A 357 -22.51 21.66 0.75
CA ASP A 357 -22.72 22.59 -0.38
C ASP A 357 -21.95 22.18 -1.60
N ILE A 358 -20.71 21.75 -1.43
CA ILE A 358 -19.81 21.38 -2.53
C ILE A 358 -18.62 20.53 -2.06
N SER A 359 -18.15 19.63 -2.91
CA SER A 359 -16.85 18.98 -2.77
C SER A 359 -15.80 19.74 -3.58
N MET A 360 -14.93 20.49 -2.90
CA MET A 360 -13.86 21.28 -3.50
C MET A 360 -12.66 20.40 -3.82
N SER A 361 -12.51 20.02 -5.08
CA SER A 361 -11.31 19.36 -5.59
C SER A 361 -10.28 20.37 -6.07
N MET A 362 -9.06 19.89 -6.38
CA MET A 362 -8.00 20.73 -6.95
C MET A 362 -8.44 21.40 -8.26
N ALA A 363 -9.22 20.71 -9.11
CA ALA A 363 -9.74 21.29 -10.35
C ALA A 363 -10.67 22.48 -10.08
N PHE A 364 -11.56 22.34 -9.07
CA PHE A 364 -12.46 23.43 -8.68
C PHE A 364 -11.71 24.59 -8.01
N GLN A 365 -10.69 24.31 -7.20
CA GLN A 365 -9.84 25.35 -6.62
C GLN A 365 -9.10 26.14 -7.71
N ASN A 366 -8.58 25.44 -8.73
CA ASN A 366 -7.92 26.07 -9.87
C ASN A 366 -8.90 26.93 -10.70
N ASP A 367 -10.13 26.44 -10.92
CA ASP A 367 -11.17 27.20 -11.61
C ASP A 367 -11.60 28.43 -10.80
N LEU A 368 -11.74 28.30 -9.48
CA LEU A 368 -12.02 29.42 -8.57
C LEU A 368 -10.86 30.43 -8.59
N THR A 369 -9.62 29.96 -8.60
CA THR A 369 -8.43 30.83 -8.71
C THR A 369 -8.45 31.64 -10.01
N ARG A 370 -8.95 31.06 -11.09
CA ARG A 370 -9.08 31.69 -12.41
C ARG A 370 -10.43 32.41 -12.63
N GLU A 371 -11.25 32.52 -11.57
CA GLU A 371 -12.55 33.18 -11.57
C GLU A 371 -13.52 32.66 -12.65
N ARG A 372 -13.46 31.36 -12.95
CA ARG A 372 -14.29 30.70 -13.95
C ARG A 372 -15.64 30.32 -13.37
N GLU A 373 -16.70 30.95 -13.84
CA GLU A 373 -18.08 30.59 -13.51
C GLU A 373 -18.50 29.30 -14.21
N LYS A 374 -19.52 28.66 -13.65
CA LYS A 374 -20.12 27.44 -14.18
C LYS A 374 -21.57 27.68 -14.55
N THR A 375 -22.02 27.01 -15.59
CA THR A 375 -23.39 27.15 -16.12
C THR A 375 -24.08 25.79 -16.09
N PHE A 376 -25.39 25.81 -15.83
CA PHE A 376 -26.25 24.64 -15.90
C PHE A 376 -26.77 24.42 -17.31
N SER A 377 -26.86 23.17 -17.77
CA SER A 377 -27.57 22.80 -18.99
C SER A 377 -28.32 21.49 -18.77
N GLU A 378 -29.61 21.48 -19.06
CA GLU A 378 -30.44 20.29 -18.87
C GLU A 378 -30.13 19.18 -19.90
N ASN A 379 -29.67 19.54 -21.08
CA ASN A 379 -29.41 18.62 -22.19
C ASN A 379 -28.22 17.66 -21.90
N ILE A 380 -27.46 17.91 -20.84
CA ILE A 380 -26.29 17.12 -20.45
C ILE A 380 -26.65 16.00 -19.46
N ILE A 381 -27.89 15.96 -18.96
CA ILE A 381 -28.33 14.88 -18.09
C ILE A 381 -28.57 13.62 -18.93
N CYS A 382 -27.85 12.55 -18.58
CA CYS A 382 -27.93 11.26 -19.25
C CYS A 382 -28.11 10.11 -18.25
N THR A 383 -28.38 8.92 -18.74
CA THR A 383 -28.33 7.69 -17.93
C THR A 383 -26.92 7.16 -17.90
N ALA A 384 -26.40 6.86 -16.72
CA ALA A 384 -25.10 6.25 -16.49
C ALA A 384 -25.21 4.97 -15.65
N LEU A 385 -24.19 4.15 -15.67
CA LEU A 385 -24.06 2.97 -14.80
C LEU A 385 -23.13 3.31 -13.65
N TYR A 386 -23.73 3.64 -12.48
CA TYR A 386 -23.01 4.15 -11.31
C TYR A 386 -22.24 3.04 -10.56
N ARG A 387 -22.86 1.87 -10.44
CA ARG A 387 -22.26 0.65 -9.89
C ARG A 387 -22.78 -0.52 -10.72
N PRO A 388 -22.25 -1.74 -10.58
CA PRO A 388 -22.78 -2.89 -11.27
C PRO A 388 -24.30 -2.97 -11.10
N PHE A 389 -25.03 -3.05 -12.24
CA PHE A 389 -26.49 -3.17 -12.30
C PHE A 389 -27.32 -1.97 -11.80
N ASN A 390 -26.69 -0.84 -11.45
CA ASN A 390 -27.38 0.38 -11.01
C ASN A 390 -27.39 1.46 -12.09
N LYS A 391 -28.49 1.59 -12.83
CA LYS A 391 -28.73 2.66 -13.79
C LYS A 391 -29.28 3.89 -13.07
N ILE A 392 -28.66 5.05 -13.27
CA ILE A 392 -29.01 6.29 -12.55
C ILE A 392 -28.84 7.50 -13.47
N ASN A 393 -29.57 8.59 -13.22
CA ASN A 393 -29.36 9.84 -13.94
C ASN A 393 -28.02 10.45 -13.49
N CYS A 394 -27.26 10.94 -14.47
CA CYS A 394 -25.96 11.55 -14.29
C CYS A 394 -25.89 12.90 -14.99
N TYR A 395 -25.33 13.91 -14.31
CA TYR A 395 -24.94 15.17 -14.94
C TYR A 395 -23.53 15.01 -15.53
N PHE A 396 -23.46 14.81 -16.84
CA PHE A 396 -22.22 14.44 -17.53
C PHE A 396 -21.59 15.65 -18.21
N HIS A 397 -20.77 16.42 -17.49
CA HIS A 397 -20.07 17.57 -18.04
C HIS A 397 -18.73 17.83 -17.32
N SER A 398 -17.72 18.23 -18.09
CA SER A 398 -16.38 18.52 -17.57
C SER A 398 -16.33 19.67 -16.56
N SER A 399 -17.35 20.56 -16.55
CA SER A 399 -17.42 21.66 -15.57
C SER A 399 -17.71 21.19 -14.14
N LEU A 400 -18.37 20.03 -13.96
CA LEU A 400 -18.72 19.47 -12.67
C LEU A 400 -18.06 18.11 -12.37
N ASN A 401 -17.76 17.34 -13.42
CA ASN A 401 -17.08 16.06 -13.22
C ASN A 401 -15.57 16.28 -13.14
N GLU A 402 -14.91 15.64 -12.18
CA GLU A 402 -13.48 15.82 -11.94
C GLU A 402 -12.63 15.35 -13.13
N ARG A 403 -12.99 14.20 -13.72
CA ARG A 403 -12.34 13.66 -14.92
C ARG A 403 -13.38 12.96 -15.79
N VAL A 404 -13.61 13.49 -16.95
CA VAL A 404 -14.45 12.85 -17.98
C VAL A 404 -13.63 11.94 -18.91
N TYR A 405 -12.30 12.02 -18.82
CA TYR A 405 -11.33 11.29 -19.64
C TYR A 405 -11.71 11.33 -21.13
N LYS A 406 -11.70 10.18 -21.82
CA LYS A 406 -12.12 10.06 -23.22
C LYS A 406 -13.59 9.62 -23.38
N ILE A 407 -14.35 9.53 -22.30
CA ILE A 407 -15.78 9.15 -22.35
C ILE A 407 -16.59 10.01 -23.33
N PRO A 408 -16.35 11.33 -23.49
CA PRO A 408 -17.06 12.12 -24.52
C PRO A 408 -16.83 11.66 -25.95
N SER A 409 -15.73 10.99 -26.25
CA SER A 409 -15.49 10.40 -27.58
C SER A 409 -16.04 8.98 -27.69
N ILE A 410 -16.41 8.35 -26.59
CA ILE A 410 -17.10 7.05 -26.55
C ILE A 410 -18.62 7.25 -26.59
N PHE A 411 -19.12 8.22 -25.82
CA PHE A 411 -20.52 8.59 -25.72
C PHE A 411 -20.67 10.10 -25.96
N PRO A 412 -20.60 10.57 -27.23
CA PRO A 412 -20.58 11.99 -27.54
C PRO A 412 -21.91 12.72 -27.30
N ILE A 413 -23.01 11.98 -27.30
CA ILE A 413 -24.38 12.46 -27.06
C ILE A 413 -25.17 11.43 -26.26
N ASN A 414 -26.26 11.87 -25.62
CA ASN A 414 -27.09 11.00 -24.77
C ASN A 414 -27.67 9.73 -25.46
N LYS A 415 -27.74 9.76 -26.79
CA LYS A 415 -28.29 8.65 -27.59
C LYS A 415 -27.25 7.94 -28.45
N ALA A 416 -25.96 8.18 -28.21
CA ALA A 416 -24.89 7.48 -28.92
C ALA A 416 -24.95 5.99 -28.57
N ILE A 417 -25.05 5.15 -29.61
CA ILE A 417 -25.05 3.70 -29.46
C ILE A 417 -23.59 3.24 -29.37
N ASN A 418 -23.23 2.69 -28.23
CA ASN A 418 -21.91 2.08 -28.05
C ASN A 418 -22.00 0.89 -27.07
N ILE A 419 -21.02 0.02 -27.15
CA ILE A 419 -20.77 -1.03 -26.19
C ILE A 419 -19.35 -0.83 -25.70
N VAL A 420 -19.16 -0.85 -24.38
CA VAL A 420 -17.83 -0.81 -23.77
C VAL A 420 -17.62 -2.03 -22.91
N ILE A 421 -16.44 -2.63 -23.02
CA ILE A 421 -15.96 -3.67 -22.09
C ILE A 421 -15.23 -2.96 -20.97
N CYS A 422 -15.68 -3.16 -19.74
CA CYS A 422 -15.08 -2.58 -18.54
C CYS A 422 -14.26 -3.63 -17.81
N VAL A 423 -12.98 -3.38 -17.65
CA VAL A 423 -12.02 -4.26 -16.99
C VAL A 423 -11.43 -3.53 -15.77
N CYS A 424 -11.26 -4.23 -14.67
CA CYS A 424 -10.52 -3.73 -13.50
C CYS A 424 -9.12 -4.37 -13.45
N ALA A 425 -8.09 -3.58 -13.72
CA ALA A 425 -6.71 -4.09 -13.76
C ALA A 425 -6.16 -4.49 -12.38
N ASN A 426 -6.75 -3.97 -11.30
CA ASN A 426 -6.21 -4.12 -9.93
C ASN A 426 -6.97 -5.13 -9.07
N LYS A 427 -7.97 -5.81 -9.62
CA LYS A 427 -8.82 -6.79 -8.92
C LYS A 427 -9.17 -7.94 -9.85
N ASN A 428 -9.33 -9.11 -9.29
CA ASN A 428 -9.84 -10.30 -10.00
C ASN A 428 -11.38 -10.23 -10.17
N GLU A 429 -11.88 -9.09 -10.66
CA GLU A 429 -13.29 -8.93 -10.98
C GLU A 429 -13.52 -9.32 -12.45
N PRO A 430 -14.61 -10.02 -12.79
CA PRO A 430 -14.89 -10.37 -14.17
C PRO A 430 -15.11 -9.12 -15.02
N PRO A 431 -14.73 -9.13 -16.30
CA PRO A 431 -15.07 -8.06 -17.22
C PRO A 431 -16.59 -7.90 -17.33
N LEU A 432 -17.07 -6.67 -17.37
CA LEU A 432 -18.47 -6.34 -17.56
C LEU A 432 -18.68 -5.52 -18.82
N MET A 433 -19.81 -5.67 -19.48
CA MET A 433 -20.19 -4.84 -20.63
C MET A 433 -21.20 -3.79 -20.21
N SER A 434 -21.13 -2.61 -20.83
CA SER A 434 -22.08 -1.54 -20.65
C SER A 434 -22.43 -0.86 -21.98
N THR A 435 -23.69 -0.52 -22.15
CA THR A 435 -24.19 0.38 -23.22
C THR A 435 -24.43 1.80 -22.70
N TYR A 436 -24.11 2.05 -21.44
CA TYR A 436 -24.24 3.34 -20.77
C TYR A 436 -22.87 3.82 -20.31
N ILE A 437 -22.75 5.12 -20.04
CA ILE A 437 -21.53 5.71 -19.47
C ILE A 437 -21.22 5.00 -18.13
N PRO A 438 -20.08 4.29 -18.01
CA PRO A 438 -19.70 3.66 -16.77
C PRO A 438 -19.01 4.66 -15.83
N ASP A 439 -19.36 4.60 -14.54
CA ASP A 439 -18.62 5.26 -13.47
C ASP A 439 -17.22 4.65 -13.32
N LEU A 440 -16.25 5.42 -12.81
CA LEU A 440 -14.90 4.92 -12.56
C LEU A 440 -14.91 3.65 -11.69
N HIS A 441 -15.77 3.61 -10.69
CA HIS A 441 -15.87 2.48 -9.75
C HIS A 441 -16.99 1.51 -10.12
N PHE A 442 -17.43 1.52 -11.39
CA PHE A 442 -18.43 0.59 -11.91
C PHE A 442 -18.02 -0.87 -11.67
N ASN A 443 -16.77 -1.21 -11.98
CA ASN A 443 -16.16 -2.51 -11.74
C ASN A 443 -14.78 -2.34 -11.10
N GLY A 444 -14.69 -1.66 -9.95
CA GLY A 444 -13.43 -1.21 -9.38
C GLY A 444 -12.90 0.04 -10.09
N ASP A 445 -11.60 0.13 -10.37
CA ASP A 445 -11.03 1.21 -11.17
C ASP A 445 -11.15 0.85 -12.66
N SER A 446 -12.36 1.05 -13.20
CA SER A 446 -12.76 0.55 -14.52
C SER A 446 -11.97 1.21 -15.65
N GLN A 447 -11.38 0.37 -16.49
CA GLN A 447 -10.87 0.72 -17.81
C GLN A 447 -11.89 0.28 -18.86
N CYS A 448 -12.32 1.21 -19.72
CA CYS A 448 -13.40 1.06 -20.66
C CYS A 448 -12.86 0.95 -22.08
N PHE A 449 -13.06 -0.19 -22.71
CA PHE A 449 -12.64 -0.50 -24.08
C PHE A 449 -13.90 -0.46 -24.97
N PRO A 450 -14.05 0.57 -25.83
CA PRO A 450 -15.25 0.75 -26.62
C PRO A 450 -15.23 -0.04 -27.92
N LEU A 451 -16.41 -0.44 -28.40
CA LEU A 451 -16.60 -0.99 -29.73
C LEU A 451 -16.38 0.08 -30.81
N TYR A 452 -16.88 1.30 -30.56
CA TYR A 452 -16.73 2.45 -31.44
C TYR A 452 -16.13 3.63 -30.69
N TYR A 453 -15.35 4.47 -31.36
CA TYR A 453 -15.06 5.82 -30.91
C TYR A 453 -15.48 6.84 -31.98
N TYR A 454 -15.88 8.00 -31.51
CA TYR A 454 -16.40 9.07 -32.36
C TYR A 454 -15.35 10.17 -32.44
N GLU A 455 -14.81 10.38 -33.62
CA GLU A 455 -13.92 11.52 -33.86
C GLU A 455 -14.72 12.82 -33.82
N LYS A 456 -14.16 13.85 -33.19
CA LYS A 456 -14.67 15.19 -33.36
C LYS A 456 -14.41 15.56 -34.82
N LYS A 457 -15.44 15.64 -35.64
CA LYS A 457 -15.32 16.30 -36.94
C LYS A 457 -14.80 17.73 -36.66
N SER A 458 -13.60 18.05 -37.12
CA SER A 458 -13.16 19.42 -37.23
C SER A 458 -14.23 20.11 -38.09
N ILE A 459 -14.96 21.04 -37.53
CA ILE A 459 -15.78 21.96 -38.34
C ILE A 459 -14.74 22.77 -39.08
N TYR A 460 -14.40 22.34 -40.30
CA TYR A 460 -13.65 23.13 -41.23
C TYR A 460 -14.55 24.34 -41.52
N GLN A 461 -14.27 25.47 -40.90
CA GLN A 461 -14.78 26.72 -41.38
C GLN A 461 -13.90 27.09 -42.60
N PRO A 462 -14.42 27.00 -43.82
CA PRO A 462 -13.68 27.49 -44.99
C PRO A 462 -13.32 28.94 -44.71
N THR A 463 -12.05 29.23 -44.67
CA THR A 463 -11.58 30.62 -44.67
C THR A 463 -11.88 31.22 -46.03
N LEU A 464 -12.18 32.54 -46.07
CA LEU A 464 -12.51 33.30 -47.29
C LEU A 464 -11.41 33.25 -48.38
N PHE A 465 -10.35 32.49 -48.21
CA PHE A 465 -9.17 32.35 -49.06
C PHE A 465 -8.97 30.95 -49.66
N ASP A 466 -9.88 30.00 -49.40
CA ASP A 466 -9.85 28.72 -50.10
C ASP A 466 -10.51 28.92 -51.49
N GLY A 467 -9.78 29.62 -52.36
CA GLY A 467 -10.12 29.76 -53.74
C GLY A 467 -9.98 28.42 -54.48
N ASP A 468 -11.00 28.14 -55.32
CA ASP A 468 -11.04 27.06 -56.29
C ASP A 468 -9.68 26.79 -56.94
N SER A 469 -9.12 25.64 -56.72
CA SER A 469 -8.15 25.07 -57.62
C SER A 469 -8.73 23.77 -58.19
N ASN A 470 -9.17 23.93 -59.46
CA ASN A 470 -9.54 22.84 -60.36
C ASN A 470 -8.53 21.72 -60.40
#